data_94795acb9cdd85abbf49726f23022277
#
_entry.id   94795acb9cdd85abbf49726f23022277
#
_cell.length_a   1.000
_cell.length_b   1.000
_cell.length_c   1.000
_cell.angle_alpha   90.00
_cell.angle_beta   90.00
_cell.angle_gamma   90.00
#
_symmetry.space_group_name_H-M   'P 1'
#
loop_
_entity.id
_entity.type
_entity.pdbx_description
1 polymer ?
#
loop_
_entity_poly.entity_id
_entity_poly.type
_entity_poly.pdbx_seq_one_letter_code
_entity_poly.pdbx_strand_id
1 'polypeptide(L)'
;MTDKNIIKRLIVEYQQLAKNKQLLQRGHYFDEHSNYVLIGIRRAGKSFLLYQDIQQRIKNKTFQDNGFVYLNFEDERLSEIQAQDLGLVLDCYNELYPEKQPWVYLDEIQLVDGWEKFARRIADQGYRVMITGSNAKMLSNEIATTLGGRYIPHEVFPFSFKEFLEYNKIVLSDNWQFDRGKTAIIRKKFDTYFTCGGFAENFSRSDKREWLNALYQKILLGDIIARNAIRTPRIFRLLARKIAESIEQPMSQTRLLHTIKSTGESISLPVLKDYLDYMQDAFLTFSILNLTSPLTERSTTVKRYFADNGLLNVFFTSEEGKLLENIVAVTLYQKFYSIEEPQVFYYNKNFEVDFCVPKEKLAIQVTLKMDTAATFEREVSALDKFIAVNPQYKGIVVTLDEERTVKSASGFDIEVVPIWKWVLQ
;
A
#
# COMPACT_ATOMS: atom_id res chain seq x y z
N MET A 1 -35.35 -1.30 -9.93
CA MET A 1 -35.27 -2.58 -9.18
C MET A 1 -34.36 -3.50 -9.97
N THR A 2 -33.24 -3.88 -9.43
CA THR A 2 -32.24 -4.71 -10.11
C THR A 2 -32.87 -6.06 -10.51
N ASP A 3 -32.68 -6.48 -11.76
CA ASP A 3 -33.24 -7.76 -12.25
C ASP A 3 -32.55 -8.97 -11.58
N LYS A 4 -33.33 -9.79 -10.86
CA LYS A 4 -32.87 -11.03 -10.24
C LYS A 4 -32.14 -11.98 -11.21
N ASN A 5 -32.55 -12.01 -12.49
CA ASN A 5 -31.90 -12.87 -13.49
C ASN A 5 -30.49 -12.40 -13.81
N ILE A 6 -30.24 -11.09 -13.79
CA ILE A 6 -28.88 -10.53 -13.94
C ILE A 6 -28.02 -10.97 -12.75
N ILE A 7 -28.51 -10.80 -11.52
CA ILE A 7 -27.76 -11.20 -10.30
C ILE A 7 -27.44 -12.71 -10.33
N LYS A 8 -28.41 -13.57 -10.65
CA LYS A 8 -28.19 -15.03 -10.75
C LYS A 8 -27.12 -15.38 -11.79
N ARG A 9 -27.19 -14.74 -12.97
CA ARG A 9 -26.18 -14.93 -14.02
C ARG A 9 -24.80 -14.51 -13.53
N LEU A 10 -24.69 -13.37 -12.90
CA LEU A 10 -23.41 -12.88 -12.34
C LEU A 10 -22.86 -13.80 -11.27
N ILE A 11 -23.69 -14.33 -10.37
CA ILE A 11 -23.24 -15.31 -9.37
C ILE A 11 -22.58 -16.50 -10.04
N VAL A 12 -23.22 -17.09 -11.05
CA VAL A 12 -22.68 -18.27 -11.75
C VAL A 12 -21.42 -17.94 -12.56
N GLU A 13 -21.42 -16.83 -13.31
CA GLU A 13 -20.27 -16.38 -14.08
C GLU A 13 -19.04 -16.13 -13.19
N TYR A 14 -19.22 -15.42 -12.08
CA TYR A 14 -18.14 -15.12 -11.16
C TYR A 14 -17.66 -16.35 -10.36
N GLN A 15 -18.54 -17.30 -10.05
CA GLN A 15 -18.12 -18.58 -9.45
C GLN A 15 -17.16 -19.32 -10.39
N GLN A 16 -17.46 -19.36 -11.68
CA GLN A 16 -16.57 -19.99 -12.68
C GLN A 16 -15.27 -19.20 -12.85
N LEU A 17 -15.35 -17.87 -12.91
CA LEU A 17 -14.17 -16.99 -13.00
C LEU A 17 -13.22 -17.23 -11.82
N ALA A 18 -13.74 -17.18 -10.61
CA ALA A 18 -12.92 -17.32 -9.39
C ALA A 18 -12.21 -18.67 -9.30
N LYS A 19 -12.90 -19.76 -9.66
CA LYS A 19 -12.34 -21.11 -9.67
C LYS A 19 -11.20 -21.29 -10.67
N ASN A 20 -11.32 -20.67 -11.84
CA ASN A 20 -10.40 -20.89 -12.97
C ASN A 20 -9.33 -19.81 -13.10
N LYS A 21 -9.34 -18.80 -12.23
CA LYS A 21 -8.38 -17.69 -12.29
C LYS A 21 -6.97 -18.19 -11.99
N GLN A 22 -6.03 -17.93 -12.90
CA GLN A 22 -4.61 -18.16 -12.61
C GLN A 22 -4.10 -17.11 -11.65
N LEU A 23 -3.48 -17.55 -10.56
CA LEU A 23 -3.04 -16.70 -9.46
C LEU A 23 -1.56 -16.97 -9.16
N LEU A 24 -0.84 -15.90 -8.82
CA LEU A 24 0.37 -16.03 -8.02
C LEU A 24 -0.06 -16.06 -6.54
N GLN A 25 0.34 -17.10 -5.83
CA GLN A 25 0.03 -17.24 -4.41
C GLN A 25 0.81 -16.19 -3.61
N ARG A 26 0.10 -15.38 -2.85
CA ARG A 26 0.68 -14.40 -1.93
C ARG A 26 0.61 -14.94 -0.49
N GLY A 27 1.56 -14.58 0.35
CA GLY A 27 1.68 -15.04 1.73
C GLY A 27 0.60 -14.50 2.69
N HIS A 28 -0.62 -14.22 2.20
CA HIS A 28 -1.74 -13.77 3.04
C HIS A 28 -2.56 -14.96 3.50
N TYR A 29 -2.88 -14.98 4.78
CA TYR A 29 -3.75 -15.96 5.41
C TYR A 29 -4.95 -15.28 6.07
N PHE A 30 -6.14 -15.81 5.82
CA PHE A 30 -7.39 -15.33 6.39
C PHE A 30 -8.05 -16.42 7.22
N ASP A 31 -8.26 -16.12 8.50
CA ASP A 31 -8.96 -17.02 9.43
C ASP A 31 -10.39 -17.30 8.96
N GLU A 32 -10.82 -18.57 9.07
CA GLU A 32 -12.14 -19.00 8.60
C GLU A 32 -13.30 -18.55 9.48
N HIS A 33 -12.99 -18.07 10.68
CA HIS A 33 -14.01 -17.61 11.65
C HIS A 33 -14.17 -16.09 11.65
N SER A 34 -13.39 -15.37 10.85
CA SER A 34 -13.36 -13.91 10.82
C SER A 34 -13.88 -13.35 9.50
N ASN A 35 -14.41 -12.12 9.55
CA ASN A 35 -14.73 -11.35 8.36
C ASN A 35 -13.63 -10.31 8.12
N TYR A 36 -13.39 -9.94 6.86
CA TYR A 36 -12.31 -9.05 6.47
C TYR A 36 -12.75 -7.90 5.58
N VAL A 37 -12.10 -6.75 5.77
CA VAL A 37 -12.13 -5.62 4.84
C VAL A 37 -10.74 -5.49 4.23
N LEU A 38 -10.59 -5.84 2.95
CA LEU A 38 -9.35 -5.66 2.20
C LEU A 38 -9.32 -4.27 1.58
N ILE A 39 -8.40 -3.44 2.03
CA ILE A 39 -8.21 -2.08 1.53
C ILE A 39 -6.84 -1.94 0.87
N GLY A 40 -6.62 -0.85 0.17
CA GLY A 40 -5.33 -0.55 -0.45
C GLY A 40 -5.48 0.09 -1.82
N ILE A 41 -4.38 0.53 -2.37
CA ILE A 41 -4.35 1.25 -3.64
C ILE A 41 -5.00 0.42 -4.77
N ARG A 42 -5.61 1.09 -5.73
CA ARG A 42 -6.12 0.47 -6.95
C ARG A 42 -5.04 -0.40 -7.61
N ARG A 43 -5.43 -1.63 -8.05
CA ARG A 43 -4.55 -2.64 -8.68
C ARG A 43 -3.44 -3.23 -7.80
N ALA A 44 -3.53 -3.09 -6.46
CA ALA A 44 -2.65 -3.79 -5.51
C ALA A 44 -2.90 -5.32 -5.44
N GLY A 45 -4.01 -5.80 -6.01
CA GLY A 45 -4.33 -7.23 -6.06
C GLY A 45 -5.41 -7.68 -5.05
N LYS A 46 -6.22 -6.77 -4.50
CA LYS A 46 -7.31 -7.09 -3.56
C LYS A 46 -8.26 -8.18 -4.08
N SER A 47 -8.80 -8.00 -5.29
CA SER A 47 -9.68 -8.98 -5.96
C SER A 47 -9.00 -10.34 -6.14
N PHE A 48 -7.68 -10.34 -6.44
CA PHE A 48 -6.91 -11.57 -6.58
C PHE A 48 -6.73 -12.31 -5.26
N LEU A 49 -6.65 -11.60 -4.13
CA LEU A 49 -6.66 -12.22 -2.79
C LEU A 49 -8.00 -12.84 -2.46
N LEU A 50 -9.13 -12.26 -2.89
CA LEU A 50 -10.44 -12.91 -2.76
C LEU A 50 -10.48 -14.21 -3.56
N TYR A 51 -10.00 -14.22 -4.81
CA TYR A 51 -9.91 -15.44 -5.61
C TYR A 51 -8.97 -16.48 -4.99
N GLN A 52 -7.85 -16.05 -4.41
CA GLN A 52 -6.92 -16.93 -3.70
C GLN A 52 -7.60 -17.59 -2.51
N ASP A 53 -8.31 -16.83 -1.68
CA ASP A 53 -9.04 -17.36 -0.53
C ASP A 53 -10.12 -18.37 -0.98
N ILE A 54 -10.92 -18.03 -2.00
CA ILE A 54 -11.92 -18.94 -2.57
C ILE A 54 -11.29 -20.27 -3.01
N GLN A 55 -10.21 -20.22 -3.80
CA GLN A 55 -9.54 -21.43 -4.31
C GLN A 55 -8.92 -22.26 -3.18
N GLN A 56 -8.34 -21.63 -2.15
CA GLN A 56 -7.80 -22.32 -0.99
C GLN A 56 -8.90 -23.03 -0.19
N ARG A 57 -10.04 -22.36 0.02
CA ARG A 57 -11.17 -22.93 0.76
C ARG A 57 -11.84 -24.09 0.03
N ILE A 58 -11.96 -24.01 -1.30
CA ILE A 58 -12.42 -25.15 -2.12
C ILE A 58 -11.43 -26.31 -1.98
N LYS A 59 -10.13 -26.06 -2.13
CA LYS A 59 -9.08 -27.07 -1.98
C LYS A 59 -9.09 -27.74 -0.59
N ASN A 60 -9.30 -26.96 0.45
CA ASN A 60 -9.35 -27.41 1.85
C ASN A 60 -10.72 -27.99 2.23
N LYS A 61 -11.70 -27.97 1.31
CA LYS A 61 -13.09 -28.44 1.55
C LYS A 61 -13.82 -27.68 2.67
N THR A 62 -13.43 -26.42 2.93
CA THR A 62 -14.13 -25.54 3.87
C THR A 62 -15.56 -25.26 3.40
N PHE A 63 -15.77 -25.16 2.09
CA PHE A 63 -17.09 -25.17 1.46
C PHE A 63 -17.07 -25.94 0.14
N GLN A 64 -18.27 -26.30 -0.35
CA GLN A 64 -18.42 -26.98 -1.63
C GLN A 64 -18.15 -26.01 -2.80
N ASP A 65 -17.92 -26.53 -4.01
CA ASP A 65 -17.58 -25.78 -5.20
C ASP A 65 -18.40 -24.51 -5.51
N ASN A 66 -19.67 -24.51 -5.12
CA ASN A 66 -20.58 -23.38 -5.29
C ASN A 66 -21.02 -22.77 -3.95
N GLY A 67 -20.32 -23.04 -2.85
CA GLY A 67 -20.64 -22.57 -1.50
C GLY A 67 -20.26 -21.12 -1.24
N PHE A 68 -20.18 -20.29 -2.29
CA PHE A 68 -19.84 -18.88 -2.16
C PHE A 68 -20.59 -18.01 -3.16
N VAL A 69 -20.74 -16.74 -2.82
CA VAL A 69 -21.12 -15.65 -3.72
C VAL A 69 -19.91 -14.73 -3.90
N TYR A 70 -19.55 -14.39 -5.10
CA TYR A 70 -18.64 -13.31 -5.42
C TYR A 70 -19.32 -12.35 -6.38
N LEU A 71 -19.31 -11.06 -6.05
CA LEU A 71 -19.78 -9.99 -6.94
C LEU A 71 -18.78 -8.85 -6.94
N ASN A 72 -18.51 -8.31 -8.14
CA ASN A 72 -17.73 -7.08 -8.30
C ASN A 72 -18.66 -5.94 -8.66
N PHE A 73 -18.72 -4.91 -7.82
CA PHE A 73 -19.59 -3.75 -8.01
C PHE A 73 -19.05 -2.73 -9.02
N GLU A 74 -17.86 -2.95 -9.62
CA GLU A 74 -17.43 -2.24 -10.83
C GLU A 74 -18.09 -2.80 -12.11
N ASP A 75 -18.84 -3.91 -12.05
CA ASP A 75 -19.59 -4.45 -13.19
C ASP A 75 -20.73 -3.52 -13.55
N GLU A 76 -20.77 -3.07 -14.81
CA GLU A 76 -21.79 -2.13 -15.29
C GLU A 76 -23.23 -2.64 -15.14
N ARG A 77 -23.42 -3.96 -15.13
CA ARG A 77 -24.73 -4.60 -14.91
C ARG A 77 -25.28 -4.40 -13.50
N LEU A 78 -24.42 -4.02 -12.55
CA LEU A 78 -24.76 -3.70 -11.16
C LEU A 78 -24.78 -2.18 -10.88
N SER A 79 -24.58 -1.33 -11.89
CA SER A 79 -24.46 0.12 -11.73
C SER A 79 -25.69 0.80 -11.09
N GLU A 80 -26.87 0.20 -11.19
CA GLU A 80 -28.11 0.72 -10.61
C GLU A 80 -28.46 0.10 -9.25
N ILE A 81 -27.65 -0.86 -8.75
CA ILE A 81 -27.92 -1.52 -7.47
C ILE A 81 -27.80 -0.54 -6.30
N GLN A 82 -28.74 -0.57 -5.40
CA GLN A 82 -28.76 0.26 -4.20
C GLN A 82 -28.62 -0.60 -2.94
N ALA A 83 -28.28 0.00 -1.81
CA ALA A 83 -28.13 -0.73 -0.54
C ALA A 83 -29.35 -1.60 -0.17
N GLN A 84 -30.55 -1.13 -0.48
CA GLN A 84 -31.78 -1.89 -0.25
C GLN A 84 -31.92 -3.14 -1.11
N ASP A 85 -31.24 -3.17 -2.27
CA ASP A 85 -31.27 -4.30 -3.20
C ASP A 85 -30.20 -5.35 -2.88
N LEU A 86 -29.20 -5.04 -2.02
CA LEU A 86 -28.14 -5.97 -1.69
C LEU A 86 -28.64 -7.29 -1.07
N GLY A 87 -29.80 -7.26 -0.41
CA GLY A 87 -30.47 -8.47 0.08
C GLY A 87 -30.83 -9.47 -1.00
N LEU A 88 -31.16 -8.97 -2.21
CA LEU A 88 -31.52 -9.82 -3.36
C LEU A 88 -30.36 -10.74 -3.79
N VAL A 89 -29.12 -10.38 -3.49
CA VAL A 89 -27.95 -11.22 -3.78
C VAL A 89 -28.05 -12.56 -3.07
N LEU A 90 -28.40 -12.54 -1.77
CA LEU A 90 -28.57 -13.75 -0.98
C LEU A 90 -29.83 -14.53 -1.38
N ASP A 91 -30.93 -13.80 -1.69
CA ASP A 91 -32.16 -14.42 -2.17
C ASP A 91 -31.90 -15.17 -3.48
N CYS A 92 -31.21 -14.53 -4.44
CA CYS A 92 -30.85 -15.14 -5.73
C CYS A 92 -29.92 -16.37 -5.55
N TYR A 93 -28.97 -16.29 -4.60
CA TYR A 93 -28.12 -17.44 -4.30
C TYR A 93 -28.95 -18.62 -3.74
N ASN A 94 -29.83 -18.35 -2.78
CA ASN A 94 -30.69 -19.37 -2.17
C ASN A 94 -31.65 -20.02 -3.18
N GLU A 95 -32.11 -19.24 -4.18
CA GLU A 95 -32.94 -19.77 -5.28
C GLU A 95 -32.11 -20.69 -6.21
N LEU A 96 -30.79 -20.45 -6.36
CA LEU A 96 -29.89 -21.31 -7.14
C LEU A 96 -29.41 -22.54 -6.36
N TYR A 97 -29.15 -22.37 -5.08
CA TYR A 97 -28.54 -23.35 -4.19
C TYR A 97 -29.27 -23.44 -2.86
N PRO A 98 -30.48 -24.05 -2.81
CA PRO A 98 -31.26 -24.19 -1.60
C PRO A 98 -30.48 -24.90 -0.46
N GLU A 99 -30.74 -24.52 0.77
CA GLU A 99 -30.17 -25.13 2.00
C GLU A 99 -28.66 -24.90 2.20
N LYS A 100 -28.03 -24.00 1.47
CA LYS A 100 -26.59 -23.68 1.62
C LYS A 100 -26.37 -22.23 1.99
N GLN A 101 -25.75 -21.99 3.12
CA GLN A 101 -25.28 -20.66 3.48
C GLN A 101 -23.97 -20.36 2.75
N PRO A 102 -23.89 -19.32 1.88
CA PRO A 102 -22.67 -19.02 1.16
C PRO A 102 -21.66 -18.25 2.00
N TRP A 103 -20.38 -18.39 1.67
CA TRP A 103 -19.41 -17.34 1.94
C TRP A 103 -19.64 -16.17 0.97
N VAL A 104 -19.48 -14.94 1.45
CA VAL A 104 -19.85 -13.75 0.69
C VAL A 104 -18.62 -12.89 0.42
N TYR A 105 -18.30 -12.70 -0.86
CA TYR A 105 -17.19 -11.89 -1.33
C TYR A 105 -17.73 -10.72 -2.14
N LEU A 106 -17.56 -9.49 -1.62
CA LEU A 106 -18.07 -8.27 -2.22
C LEU A 106 -16.92 -7.36 -2.62
N ASP A 107 -16.61 -7.36 -3.90
CA ASP A 107 -15.47 -6.62 -4.45
C ASP A 107 -15.87 -5.21 -4.84
N GLU A 108 -15.09 -4.19 -4.40
CA GLU A 108 -15.33 -2.75 -4.60
C GLU A 108 -16.72 -2.30 -4.10
N ILE A 109 -17.18 -2.83 -2.96
CA ILE A 109 -18.53 -2.60 -2.40
C ILE A 109 -18.80 -1.12 -2.06
N GLN A 110 -17.76 -0.30 -1.85
CA GLN A 110 -17.90 1.13 -1.58
C GLN A 110 -18.55 1.91 -2.74
N LEU A 111 -18.78 1.29 -3.88
CA LEU A 111 -19.53 1.87 -4.99
C LEU A 111 -21.05 1.89 -4.72
N VAL A 112 -21.52 1.17 -3.70
CA VAL A 112 -22.93 1.15 -3.28
C VAL A 112 -23.09 1.95 -2.00
N ASP A 113 -23.67 3.13 -2.08
CA ASP A 113 -23.88 3.98 -0.89
C ASP A 113 -24.73 3.26 0.18
N GLY A 114 -24.24 3.26 1.44
CA GLY A 114 -24.96 2.65 2.57
C GLY A 114 -24.80 1.13 2.67
N TRP A 115 -23.82 0.55 1.98
CA TRP A 115 -23.48 -0.88 2.00
C TRP A 115 -23.17 -1.42 3.41
N GLU A 116 -22.68 -0.59 4.31
CA GLU A 116 -22.20 -0.96 5.64
C GLU A 116 -23.28 -1.62 6.50
N LYS A 117 -24.54 -1.13 6.36
CA LYS A 117 -25.69 -1.69 7.07
C LYS A 117 -25.99 -3.12 6.62
N PHE A 118 -25.86 -3.37 5.31
CA PHE A 118 -26.01 -4.72 4.77
C PHE A 118 -24.89 -5.63 5.27
N ALA A 119 -23.62 -5.21 5.14
CA ALA A 119 -22.45 -5.96 5.58
C ALA A 119 -22.56 -6.32 7.07
N ARG A 120 -22.94 -5.36 7.94
CA ARG A 120 -23.17 -5.61 9.35
C ARG A 120 -24.27 -6.67 9.58
N ARG A 121 -25.41 -6.50 8.92
CA ARG A 121 -26.55 -7.40 9.08
C ARG A 121 -26.19 -8.84 8.74
N ILE A 122 -25.52 -9.08 7.61
CA ILE A 122 -25.17 -10.46 7.22
C ILE A 122 -24.08 -11.07 8.13
N ALA A 123 -23.15 -10.27 8.63
CA ALA A 123 -22.20 -10.72 9.64
C ALA A 123 -22.90 -11.12 10.94
N ASP A 124 -23.92 -10.35 11.39
CA ASP A 124 -24.76 -10.69 12.56
C ASP A 124 -25.57 -11.96 12.34
N GLN A 125 -25.91 -12.27 11.10
CA GLN A 125 -26.60 -13.52 10.71
C GLN A 125 -25.66 -14.74 10.58
N GLY A 126 -24.36 -14.54 10.87
CA GLY A 126 -23.37 -15.61 10.85
C GLY A 126 -22.76 -15.92 9.49
N TYR A 127 -23.02 -15.09 8.46
CA TYR A 127 -22.31 -15.23 7.19
C TYR A 127 -20.83 -14.92 7.36
N ARG A 128 -19.99 -15.60 6.60
CA ARG A 128 -18.57 -15.23 6.43
C ARG A 128 -18.45 -14.28 5.26
N VAL A 129 -17.87 -13.13 5.51
CA VAL A 129 -17.88 -12.02 4.56
C VAL A 129 -16.49 -11.45 4.38
N MET A 130 -16.07 -11.33 3.13
CA MET A 130 -14.88 -10.58 2.75
C MET A 130 -15.26 -9.47 1.77
N ILE A 131 -14.85 -8.28 2.08
CA ILE A 131 -15.15 -7.09 1.25
C ILE A 131 -13.87 -6.40 0.84
N THR A 132 -13.88 -5.76 -0.34
CA THR A 132 -12.75 -4.95 -0.77
C THR A 132 -13.17 -3.53 -1.07
N GLY A 133 -12.17 -2.63 -1.02
CA GLY A 133 -12.30 -1.28 -1.51
C GLY A 133 -10.98 -0.55 -1.68
N SER A 134 -10.99 0.40 -2.62
CA SER A 134 -9.84 1.23 -2.95
C SER A 134 -9.84 2.58 -2.23
N ASN A 135 -10.40 2.64 -1.00
CA ASN A 135 -10.51 3.87 -0.22
C ASN A 135 -10.31 3.60 1.26
N ALA A 136 -9.35 4.32 1.88
CA ALA A 136 -9.09 4.24 3.32
C ALA A 136 -10.27 4.73 4.18
N LYS A 137 -11.21 5.52 3.61
CA LYS A 137 -12.45 5.89 4.31
C LYS A 137 -13.28 4.68 4.75
N MET A 138 -13.09 3.51 4.13
CA MET A 138 -13.70 2.25 4.62
C MET A 138 -13.23 1.87 6.04
N LEU A 139 -12.14 2.46 6.53
CA LEU A 139 -11.66 2.35 7.91
C LEU A 139 -12.03 3.56 8.77
N SER A 140 -12.80 4.53 8.26
CA SER A 140 -13.22 5.67 9.05
C SER A 140 -13.97 5.22 10.31
N ASN A 141 -13.90 6.03 11.36
CA ASN A 141 -14.61 5.76 12.62
C ASN A 141 -16.12 5.53 12.42
N GLU A 142 -16.71 6.20 11.45
CA GLU A 142 -18.14 6.05 11.11
C GLU A 142 -18.44 4.66 10.57
N ILE A 143 -17.62 4.18 9.60
CA ILE A 143 -17.76 2.84 9.02
C ILE A 143 -17.38 1.77 10.04
N ALA A 144 -16.28 1.93 10.75
CA ALA A 144 -15.88 1.02 11.81
C ALA A 144 -16.96 0.88 12.90
N THR A 145 -17.58 1.99 13.29
CA THR A 145 -18.72 2.01 14.24
C THR A 145 -19.93 1.30 13.64
N THR A 146 -20.26 1.57 12.37
CA THR A 146 -21.40 0.94 11.69
C THR A 146 -21.18 -0.58 11.53
N LEU A 147 -19.99 -1.01 11.16
CA LEU A 147 -19.60 -2.42 11.08
C LEU A 147 -19.48 -3.10 12.46
N GLY A 148 -19.35 -2.30 13.53
CA GLY A 148 -19.44 -2.74 14.90
C GLY A 148 -18.38 -3.77 15.31
N GLY A 149 -17.14 -3.64 14.82
CA GLY A 149 -16.02 -4.53 15.16
C GLY A 149 -16.12 -5.96 14.61
N ARG A 150 -17.01 -6.20 13.64
CA ARG A 150 -17.24 -7.53 13.04
C ARG A 150 -16.26 -7.88 11.93
N TYR A 151 -15.47 -6.92 11.49
CA TYR A 151 -14.56 -7.06 10.36
C TYR A 151 -13.14 -6.67 10.78
N ILE A 152 -12.19 -7.48 10.35
CA ILE A 152 -10.75 -7.22 10.53
C ILE A 152 -10.26 -6.49 9.28
N PRO A 153 -9.75 -5.27 9.40
CA PRO A 153 -9.15 -4.57 8.27
C PRO A 153 -7.81 -5.16 7.90
N HIS A 154 -7.54 -5.25 6.60
CA HIS A 154 -6.30 -5.78 6.05
C HIS A 154 -5.86 -4.92 4.87
N GLU A 155 -4.73 -4.23 4.99
CA GLU A 155 -4.18 -3.44 3.88
C GLU A 155 -3.41 -4.32 2.91
N VAL A 156 -3.73 -4.16 1.62
CA VAL A 156 -3.12 -4.88 0.51
C VAL A 156 -2.20 -3.94 -0.26
N PHE A 157 -0.92 -4.21 -0.20
CA PHE A 157 0.11 -3.45 -0.89
C PHE A 157 0.39 -4.00 -2.29
N PRO A 158 0.96 -3.19 -3.21
CA PRO A 158 1.63 -3.70 -4.39
C PRO A 158 2.67 -4.77 -4.01
N PHE A 159 3.08 -5.61 -4.95
CA PHE A 159 4.03 -6.68 -4.68
C PHE A 159 5.34 -6.16 -4.11
N SER A 160 5.83 -6.80 -3.06
CA SER A 160 7.18 -6.63 -2.56
C SER A 160 8.21 -7.15 -3.58
N PHE A 161 9.48 -6.77 -3.41
CA PHE A 161 10.54 -7.29 -4.28
C PHE A 161 10.65 -8.82 -4.22
N LYS A 162 10.40 -9.42 -3.05
CA LYS A 162 10.35 -10.88 -2.91
C LYS A 162 9.25 -11.49 -3.78
N GLU A 163 8.04 -10.97 -3.73
CA GLU A 163 6.92 -11.42 -4.57
C GLU A 163 7.18 -11.18 -6.07
N PHE A 164 7.89 -10.08 -6.41
CA PHE A 164 8.34 -9.84 -7.79
C PHE A 164 9.34 -10.91 -8.27
N LEU A 165 10.25 -11.36 -7.42
CA LEU A 165 11.16 -12.47 -7.74
C LEU A 165 10.38 -13.78 -7.92
N GLU A 166 9.42 -14.08 -7.06
CA GLU A 166 8.55 -15.25 -7.16
C GLU A 166 7.72 -15.22 -8.45
N TYR A 167 7.18 -14.06 -8.83
CA TYR A 167 6.54 -13.86 -10.13
C TYR A 167 7.47 -14.21 -11.31
N ASN A 168 8.72 -13.85 -11.21
CA ASN A 168 9.76 -14.19 -12.21
C ASN A 168 10.32 -15.63 -12.05
N LYS A 169 9.71 -16.47 -11.19
CA LYS A 169 10.12 -17.84 -10.90
C LYS A 169 11.55 -17.96 -10.34
N ILE A 170 11.99 -16.93 -9.62
CA ILE A 170 13.28 -16.91 -8.92
C ILE A 170 13.02 -17.24 -7.46
N VAL A 171 13.48 -18.43 -7.07
CA VAL A 171 13.34 -18.92 -5.70
C VAL A 171 14.60 -18.58 -4.91
N LEU A 172 14.45 -17.90 -3.78
CA LEU A 172 15.53 -17.62 -2.85
C LEU A 172 15.81 -18.88 -2.02
N SER A 173 17.03 -19.38 -2.08
CA SER A 173 17.54 -20.41 -1.16
C SER A 173 18.20 -19.75 0.05
N ASP A 174 18.33 -20.45 1.18
CA ASP A 174 18.89 -19.87 2.42
C ASP A 174 20.26 -19.20 2.24
N ASN A 175 21.06 -19.68 1.27
CA ASN A 175 22.41 -19.19 1.00
C ASN A 175 22.53 -18.44 -0.36
N TRP A 176 21.42 -17.89 -0.88
CA TRP A 176 21.40 -17.24 -2.21
C TRP A 176 22.44 -16.13 -2.36
N GLN A 177 22.74 -15.43 -1.26
CA GLN A 177 23.70 -14.32 -1.21
C GLN A 177 25.16 -14.72 -1.49
N PHE A 178 25.49 -15.99 -1.36
CA PHE A 178 26.82 -16.53 -1.67
C PHE A 178 26.91 -17.11 -3.09
N ASP A 179 25.80 -17.20 -3.82
CA ASP A 179 25.75 -17.62 -5.22
C ASP A 179 25.87 -16.39 -6.14
N ARG A 180 27.06 -16.24 -6.75
CA ARG A 180 27.34 -15.09 -7.64
C ARG A 180 26.37 -15.00 -8.82
N GLY A 181 25.96 -16.12 -9.40
CA GLY A 181 25.03 -16.15 -10.52
C GLY A 181 23.65 -15.68 -10.12
N LYS A 182 23.12 -16.21 -9.00
CA LYS A 182 21.82 -15.77 -8.43
C LYS A 182 21.85 -14.31 -8.03
N THR A 183 22.90 -13.87 -7.34
CA THR A 183 23.08 -12.47 -6.92
C THR A 183 23.02 -11.51 -8.11
N ALA A 184 23.73 -11.82 -9.22
CA ALA A 184 23.70 -11.01 -10.43
C ALA A 184 22.30 -10.94 -11.06
N ILE A 185 21.56 -12.07 -11.09
CA ILE A 185 20.18 -12.11 -11.59
C ILE A 185 19.25 -11.28 -10.70
N ILE A 186 19.34 -11.44 -9.37
CA ILE A 186 18.53 -10.70 -8.39
C ILE A 186 18.77 -9.21 -8.53
N ARG A 187 20.02 -8.76 -8.62
CA ARG A 187 20.39 -7.35 -8.81
C ARG A 187 19.79 -6.79 -10.09
N LYS A 188 19.94 -7.48 -11.23
CA LYS A 188 19.32 -7.06 -12.50
C LYS A 188 17.80 -6.98 -12.43
N LYS A 189 17.16 -7.87 -11.68
CA LYS A 189 15.71 -7.83 -11.44
C LYS A 189 15.33 -6.67 -10.53
N PHE A 190 16.21 -6.34 -9.55
CA PHE A 190 15.98 -5.19 -8.70
C PHE A 190 16.01 -3.88 -9.50
N ASP A 191 16.91 -3.69 -10.46
CA ASP A 191 16.97 -2.50 -11.31
C ASP A 191 15.62 -2.27 -12.03
N THR A 192 14.97 -3.36 -12.47
CA THR A 192 13.63 -3.27 -13.07
C THR A 192 12.58 -2.92 -12.02
N TYR A 193 12.57 -3.61 -10.87
CA TYR A 193 11.61 -3.37 -9.80
C TYR A 193 11.74 -1.95 -9.21
N PHE A 194 12.96 -1.46 -9.05
CA PHE A 194 13.29 -0.14 -8.53
C PHE A 194 12.59 0.99 -9.30
N THR A 195 12.46 0.83 -10.61
CA THR A 195 11.85 1.83 -11.50
C THR A 195 10.38 1.55 -11.83
N CYS A 196 9.94 0.28 -11.87
CA CYS A 196 8.58 -0.07 -12.26
C CYS A 196 7.62 -0.34 -11.09
N GLY A 197 8.16 -0.45 -9.85
CA GLY A 197 7.36 -0.73 -8.66
C GLY A 197 6.79 -2.14 -8.61
N GLY A 198 5.79 -2.32 -7.74
CA GLY A 198 5.21 -3.62 -7.37
C GLY A 198 3.86 -3.96 -8.02
N PHE A 199 3.40 -3.24 -9.03
CA PHE A 199 2.14 -3.57 -9.71
C PHE A 199 2.28 -4.75 -10.65
N ALA A 200 1.74 -5.91 -10.26
CA ALA A 200 1.91 -7.18 -11.00
C ALA A 200 1.44 -7.12 -12.46
N GLU A 201 0.37 -6.37 -12.76
CA GLU A 201 -0.11 -6.19 -14.12
C GLU A 201 0.90 -5.47 -15.04
N ASN A 202 1.82 -4.70 -14.45
CA ASN A 202 2.87 -3.99 -15.18
C ASN A 202 4.06 -4.88 -15.53
N PHE A 203 4.27 -6.01 -14.83
CA PHE A 203 5.49 -6.80 -14.95
C PHE A 203 5.70 -7.38 -16.35
N SER A 204 4.61 -7.78 -17.02
CA SER A 204 4.63 -8.36 -18.39
C SER A 204 4.53 -7.30 -19.50
N ARG A 205 4.34 -6.01 -19.18
CA ARG A 205 4.19 -4.95 -20.17
C ARG A 205 5.52 -4.61 -20.84
N SER A 206 5.49 -4.29 -22.12
CA SER A 206 6.66 -3.76 -22.86
C SER A 206 6.95 -2.33 -22.45
N ASP A 207 5.95 -1.45 -22.46
CA ASP A 207 6.05 -0.07 -21.95
C ASP A 207 5.45 0.03 -20.55
N LYS A 208 6.33 -0.14 -19.57
CA LYS A 208 5.97 -0.07 -18.15
C LYS A 208 5.61 1.34 -17.70
N ARG A 209 6.27 2.34 -18.27
CA ARG A 209 6.08 3.74 -17.90
C ARG A 209 4.74 4.28 -18.42
N GLU A 210 4.36 3.93 -19.64
CA GLU A 210 3.05 4.30 -20.20
C GLU A 210 1.92 3.74 -19.33
N TRP A 211 2.04 2.47 -18.94
CA TRP A 211 1.05 1.83 -18.08
C TRP A 211 0.95 2.50 -16.69
N LEU A 212 2.08 2.84 -16.07
CA LEU A 212 2.12 3.56 -14.79
C LEU A 212 1.50 4.95 -14.89
N ASN A 213 1.76 5.67 -15.98
CA ASN A 213 1.12 6.95 -16.25
C ASN A 213 -0.41 6.80 -16.35
N ALA A 214 -0.89 5.79 -17.08
CA ALA A 214 -2.31 5.50 -17.21
C ALA A 214 -2.95 5.14 -15.84
N LEU A 215 -2.27 4.33 -15.03
CA LEU A 215 -2.71 3.99 -13.67
C LEU A 215 -2.76 5.24 -12.79
N TYR A 216 -1.70 6.05 -12.78
CA TYR A 216 -1.66 7.31 -12.02
C TYR A 216 -2.82 8.24 -12.43
N GLN A 217 -3.07 8.40 -13.73
CA GLN A 217 -4.19 9.21 -14.21
C GLN A 217 -5.55 8.63 -13.77
N LYS A 218 -5.72 7.32 -13.78
CA LYS A 218 -6.95 6.66 -13.31
C LYS A 218 -7.19 6.91 -11.81
N ILE A 219 -6.15 6.77 -10.98
CA ILE A 219 -6.23 7.06 -9.54
C ILE A 219 -6.55 8.55 -9.34
N LEU A 220 -5.82 9.43 -10.01
CA LEU A 220 -5.97 10.86 -9.88
C LEU A 220 -7.38 11.33 -10.27
N LEU A 221 -7.85 10.96 -11.46
CA LEU A 221 -9.11 11.45 -12.01
C LEU A 221 -10.32 10.72 -11.42
N GLY A 222 -10.25 9.40 -11.27
CA GLY A 222 -11.37 8.58 -10.80
C GLY A 222 -11.46 8.52 -9.27
N ASP A 223 -10.38 8.04 -8.64
CA ASP A 223 -10.44 7.73 -7.21
C ASP A 223 -10.29 8.97 -6.32
N ILE A 224 -9.71 10.06 -6.84
CA ILE A 224 -9.49 11.29 -6.06
C ILE A 224 -10.38 12.43 -6.56
N ILE A 225 -10.18 12.92 -7.79
CA ILE A 225 -10.84 14.15 -8.28
C ILE A 225 -12.35 13.97 -8.40
N ALA A 226 -12.80 12.94 -9.10
CA ALA A 226 -14.24 12.70 -9.31
C ALA A 226 -14.93 12.35 -8.00
N ARG A 227 -14.36 11.46 -7.20
CA ARG A 227 -14.94 11.01 -5.92
C ARG A 227 -15.12 12.15 -4.91
N ASN A 228 -14.18 13.09 -4.84
CA ASN A 228 -14.22 14.19 -3.89
C ASN A 228 -14.71 15.51 -4.53
N ALA A 229 -15.25 15.47 -5.75
CA ALA A 229 -15.79 16.63 -6.49
C ALA A 229 -14.80 17.82 -6.52
N ILE A 230 -13.50 17.54 -6.74
CA ILE A 230 -12.44 18.56 -6.72
C ILE A 230 -12.62 19.52 -7.89
N ARG A 231 -12.84 20.80 -7.57
CA ARG A 231 -13.08 21.84 -8.57
C ARG A 231 -11.82 22.38 -9.23
N THR A 232 -10.63 22.14 -8.64
CA THR A 232 -9.34 22.66 -9.12
C THR A 232 -8.32 21.54 -9.38
N PRO A 233 -8.53 20.69 -10.41
CA PRO A 233 -7.65 19.56 -10.71
C PRO A 233 -6.19 19.98 -10.97
N ARG A 234 -5.98 21.18 -11.48
CA ARG A 234 -4.63 21.72 -11.77
C ARG A 234 -3.81 21.88 -10.49
N ILE A 235 -4.41 22.46 -9.44
CA ILE A 235 -3.74 22.65 -8.15
C ILE A 235 -3.42 21.30 -7.51
N PHE A 236 -4.36 20.33 -7.61
CA PHE A 236 -4.13 18.98 -7.11
C PHE A 236 -2.94 18.30 -7.80
N ARG A 237 -2.83 18.38 -9.14
CA ARG A 237 -1.67 17.85 -9.88
C ARG A 237 -0.36 18.51 -9.47
N LEU A 238 -0.39 19.84 -9.27
CA LEU A 238 0.78 20.59 -8.79
C LEU A 238 1.19 20.11 -7.39
N LEU A 239 0.23 19.93 -6.49
CA LEU A 239 0.49 19.40 -5.14
C LEU A 239 1.13 18.01 -5.18
N ALA A 240 0.58 17.09 -5.98
CA ALA A 240 1.14 15.75 -6.16
C ALA A 240 2.61 15.81 -6.64
N ARG A 241 2.90 16.69 -7.62
CA ARG A 241 4.26 16.91 -8.10
C ARG A 241 5.17 17.48 -7.00
N LYS A 242 4.68 18.45 -6.21
CA LYS A 242 5.47 19.03 -5.12
C LYS A 242 5.76 18.04 -4.01
N ILE A 243 4.86 17.12 -3.73
CA ILE A 243 5.11 15.99 -2.81
C ILE A 243 6.20 15.08 -3.38
N ALA A 244 6.13 14.72 -4.67
CA ALA A 244 7.17 13.91 -5.32
C ALA A 244 8.55 14.59 -5.26
N GLU A 245 8.62 15.89 -5.53
CA GLU A 245 9.86 16.69 -5.46
C GLU A 245 10.40 16.79 -4.01
N SER A 246 9.56 16.64 -2.99
CA SER A 246 9.91 16.79 -1.56
C SER A 246 10.21 15.47 -0.84
N ILE A 247 10.26 14.35 -1.53
CA ILE A 247 10.82 13.12 -0.97
C ILE A 247 12.20 13.44 -0.38
N GLU A 248 12.60 12.81 0.69
CA GLU A 248 13.81 13.06 1.48
C GLU A 248 13.69 14.22 2.49
N GLN A 249 12.69 15.09 2.38
CA GLN A 249 12.60 16.26 3.26
C GLN A 249 11.30 16.31 4.06
N PRO A 250 11.38 16.56 5.38
CA PRO A 250 10.20 16.90 6.15
C PRO A 250 9.56 18.18 5.62
N MET A 251 8.26 18.16 5.37
CA MET A 251 7.55 19.30 4.84
C MET A 251 6.30 19.62 5.61
N SER A 252 6.22 20.87 6.12
CA SER A 252 5.02 21.36 6.77
C SER A 252 3.93 21.73 5.76
N GLN A 253 2.68 21.64 6.19
CA GLN A 253 1.54 22.06 5.38
C GLN A 253 1.63 23.54 4.98
N THR A 254 2.13 24.40 5.87
CA THR A 254 2.35 25.82 5.59
C THR A 254 3.40 26.03 4.50
N ARG A 255 4.51 25.28 4.53
CA ARG A 255 5.55 25.36 3.49
C ARG A 255 5.01 24.89 2.14
N LEU A 256 4.23 23.79 2.09
CA LEU A 256 3.54 23.35 0.88
C LEU A 256 2.60 24.42 0.33
N LEU A 257 1.80 25.05 1.21
CA LEU A 257 0.91 26.13 0.83
C LEU A 257 1.66 27.29 0.17
N HIS A 258 2.75 27.74 0.79
CA HIS A 258 3.59 28.81 0.23
C HIS A 258 4.19 28.41 -1.12
N THR A 259 4.67 27.19 -1.26
CA THR A 259 5.22 26.67 -2.51
C THR A 259 4.17 26.66 -3.62
N ILE A 260 2.92 26.29 -3.34
CA ILE A 260 1.85 26.34 -4.33
C ILE A 260 1.50 27.78 -4.68
N LYS A 261 1.37 28.66 -3.69
CA LYS A 261 1.06 30.08 -3.92
C LYS A 261 2.14 30.79 -4.75
N SER A 262 3.41 30.43 -4.61
CA SER A 262 4.51 31.00 -5.41
C SER A 262 4.42 30.67 -6.91
N THR A 263 3.62 29.69 -7.32
CA THR A 263 3.34 29.38 -8.72
C THR A 263 2.19 30.20 -9.32
N GLY A 264 1.63 31.16 -8.56
CA GLY A 264 0.49 31.98 -8.97
C GLY A 264 -0.89 31.33 -8.70
N GLU A 265 -0.92 30.15 -8.14
CA GLU A 265 -2.16 29.47 -7.78
C GLU A 265 -2.66 29.88 -6.39
N SER A 266 -3.97 29.97 -6.21
CA SER A 266 -4.60 30.32 -4.94
C SER A 266 -5.33 29.12 -4.32
N ILE A 267 -4.92 28.75 -3.10
CA ILE A 267 -5.54 27.70 -2.30
C ILE A 267 -5.53 28.09 -0.83
N SER A 268 -6.56 27.73 -0.06
CA SER A 268 -6.56 27.90 1.39
C SER A 268 -5.91 26.71 2.09
N LEU A 269 -5.46 26.91 3.33
CA LEU A 269 -4.87 25.83 4.12
C LEU A 269 -5.84 24.67 4.41
N PRO A 270 -7.14 24.89 4.72
CA PRO A 270 -8.08 23.78 4.86
C PRO A 270 -8.20 22.94 3.58
N VAL A 271 -8.37 23.56 2.41
CA VAL A 271 -8.45 22.82 1.14
C VAL A 271 -7.17 22.06 0.82
N LEU A 272 -5.99 22.63 1.17
CA LEU A 272 -4.73 21.91 1.05
C LEU A 272 -4.71 20.64 1.92
N LYS A 273 -5.20 20.74 3.16
CA LYS A 273 -5.31 19.60 4.07
C LYS A 273 -6.23 18.51 3.48
N ASP A 274 -7.42 18.92 3.04
CA ASP A 274 -8.35 17.99 2.38
C ASP A 274 -7.70 17.26 1.20
N TYR A 275 -6.89 17.97 0.38
CA TYR A 275 -6.20 17.36 -0.76
C TYR A 275 -5.11 16.36 -0.32
N LEU A 276 -4.39 16.64 0.76
CA LEU A 276 -3.42 15.70 1.35
C LEU A 276 -4.13 14.45 1.89
N ASP A 277 -5.27 14.63 2.56
CA ASP A 277 -6.05 13.54 3.10
C ASP A 277 -6.64 12.67 1.95
N TYR A 278 -7.14 13.29 0.87
CA TYR A 278 -7.64 12.55 -0.30
C TYR A 278 -6.56 11.72 -0.99
N MET A 279 -5.29 12.18 -0.98
CA MET A 279 -4.17 11.37 -1.49
C MET A 279 -3.89 10.15 -0.60
N GLN A 280 -3.98 10.31 0.71
CA GLN A 280 -3.84 9.22 1.67
C GLN A 280 -5.04 8.26 1.62
N ASP A 281 -6.26 8.79 1.52
CA ASP A 281 -7.49 8.01 1.38
C ASP A 281 -7.50 7.12 0.14
N ALA A 282 -6.88 7.58 -0.95
CA ALA A 282 -6.70 6.79 -2.18
C ALA A 282 -5.46 5.87 -2.13
N PHE A 283 -4.76 5.80 -0.99
CA PHE A 283 -3.50 5.07 -0.83
C PHE A 283 -2.42 5.48 -1.84
N LEU A 284 -2.49 6.69 -2.40
CA LEU A 284 -1.47 7.19 -3.33
C LEU A 284 -0.19 7.57 -2.58
N THR A 285 -0.35 8.15 -1.39
CA THR A 285 0.77 8.56 -0.52
C THR A 285 0.51 8.13 0.92
N PHE A 286 1.58 8.02 1.70
CA PHE A 286 1.53 7.86 3.15
C PHE A 286 2.52 8.81 3.83
N SER A 287 2.36 8.99 5.13
CA SER A 287 3.16 9.93 5.91
C SER A 287 3.95 9.21 7.00
N ILE A 288 5.21 9.59 7.19
CA ILE A 288 6.05 9.17 8.30
C ILE A 288 6.22 10.37 9.24
N LEU A 289 5.96 10.14 10.54
CA LEU A 289 5.92 11.16 11.57
C LEU A 289 7.30 11.35 12.20
N ASN A 290 7.55 12.52 12.79
CA ASN A 290 8.74 12.76 13.59
C ASN A 290 8.61 12.08 14.96
N LEU A 291 9.59 11.26 15.32
CA LEU A 291 9.64 10.54 16.60
C LEU A 291 9.63 11.49 17.80
N THR A 292 10.25 12.66 17.67
CA THR A 292 10.44 13.62 18.77
C THR A 292 9.39 14.71 18.88
N SER A 293 8.51 14.84 17.88
CA SER A 293 7.45 15.86 17.94
C SER A 293 6.38 15.51 18.98
N PRO A 294 5.86 16.49 19.73
CA PRO A 294 4.67 16.30 20.56
C PRO A 294 3.51 15.72 19.76
N LEU A 295 2.65 14.92 20.39
CA LEU A 295 1.50 14.27 19.72
C LEU A 295 0.62 15.27 18.96
N THR A 296 0.41 16.47 19.52
CA THR A 296 -0.40 17.55 18.93
C THR A 296 0.21 18.15 17.66
N GLU A 297 1.52 18.02 17.46
CA GLU A 297 2.26 18.64 16.35
C GLU A 297 2.76 17.62 15.31
N ARG A 298 2.68 16.33 15.62
CA ARG A 298 3.24 15.26 14.76
C ARG A 298 2.71 15.28 13.34
N SER A 299 1.47 15.69 13.14
CA SER A 299 0.84 15.72 11.82
C SER A 299 1.13 17.00 11.00
N THR A 300 1.73 18.01 11.60
CA THR A 300 1.94 19.32 10.93
C THR A 300 3.14 19.31 10.00
N THR A 301 4.21 18.62 10.41
CA THR A 301 5.45 18.47 9.62
C THR A 301 5.79 17.01 9.53
N VAL A 302 5.72 16.44 8.33
CA VAL A 302 5.90 15.02 8.09
C VAL A 302 6.74 14.78 6.84
N LYS A 303 7.41 13.61 6.75
CA LYS A 303 7.94 13.09 5.48
C LYS A 303 6.80 12.37 4.76
N ARG A 304 6.59 12.67 3.46
CA ARG A 304 5.56 12.03 2.63
C ARG A 304 6.19 11.20 1.54
N TYR A 305 5.66 9.99 1.35
CA TYR A 305 6.15 9.03 0.39
C TYR A 305 5.01 8.53 -0.49
N PHE A 306 5.33 8.11 -1.70
CA PHE A 306 4.39 7.41 -2.57
C PHE A 306 4.31 5.94 -2.19
N ALA A 307 3.12 5.36 -2.28
CA ALA A 307 2.88 3.96 -1.93
C ALA A 307 3.61 2.95 -2.83
N ASP A 308 4.18 3.41 -3.95
CA ASP A 308 4.91 2.57 -4.89
C ASP A 308 5.95 3.39 -5.67
N ASN A 309 7.14 2.80 -5.89
CA ASN A 309 8.23 3.45 -6.61
C ASN A 309 7.90 3.73 -8.07
N GLY A 310 7.14 2.85 -8.73
CA GLY A 310 6.71 3.07 -10.11
C GLY A 310 5.81 4.29 -10.24
N LEU A 311 4.91 4.52 -9.29
CA LEU A 311 4.08 5.74 -9.26
C LEU A 311 4.90 6.99 -9.00
N LEU A 312 5.88 6.94 -8.10
CA LEU A 312 6.79 8.06 -7.89
C LEU A 312 7.62 8.35 -9.16
N ASN A 313 8.10 7.32 -9.83
CA ASN A 313 8.94 7.44 -11.03
C ASN A 313 8.21 8.08 -12.23
N VAL A 314 6.88 8.16 -12.21
CA VAL A 314 6.09 8.91 -13.22
C VAL A 314 6.48 10.38 -13.28
N PHE A 315 6.88 10.96 -12.14
CA PHE A 315 7.18 12.39 -12.02
C PHE A 315 8.60 12.77 -12.47
N PHE A 316 9.51 11.78 -12.63
CA PHE A 316 10.93 12.03 -12.83
C PHE A 316 11.47 11.37 -14.10
N THR A 317 12.59 11.95 -14.59
CA THR A 317 13.39 11.32 -15.63
C THR A 317 14.63 10.64 -15.06
N SER A 318 15.21 11.20 -13.99
CA SER A 318 16.39 10.67 -13.30
C SER A 318 16.46 11.28 -11.89
N GLU A 319 15.98 10.57 -10.87
CA GLU A 319 15.99 11.00 -9.47
C GLU A 319 16.17 9.77 -8.57
N GLU A 320 17.31 9.09 -8.75
CA GLU A 320 17.60 7.81 -8.05
C GLU A 320 17.58 7.95 -6.52
N GLY A 321 18.03 9.10 -5.97
CA GLY A 321 18.01 9.34 -4.52
C GLY A 321 16.61 9.28 -3.94
N LYS A 322 15.65 9.98 -4.59
CA LYS A 322 14.26 9.98 -4.15
C LYS A 322 13.60 8.60 -4.28
N LEU A 323 13.92 7.88 -5.36
CA LEU A 323 13.44 6.51 -5.55
C LEU A 323 14.02 5.57 -4.48
N LEU A 324 15.30 5.77 -4.09
CA LEU A 324 15.96 4.97 -3.07
C LEU A 324 15.33 5.19 -1.68
N GLU A 325 15.12 6.43 -1.28
CA GLU A 325 14.49 6.71 0.00
C GLU A 325 13.01 6.26 0.00
N ASN A 326 12.29 6.45 -1.10
CA ASN A 326 10.90 6.01 -1.21
C ASN A 326 10.75 4.49 -1.11
N ILE A 327 11.62 3.70 -1.76
CA ILE A 327 11.52 2.23 -1.67
C ILE A 327 11.87 1.71 -0.27
N VAL A 328 12.79 2.38 0.45
CA VAL A 328 13.06 2.09 1.85
C VAL A 328 11.82 2.40 2.70
N ALA A 329 11.22 3.58 2.51
CA ALA A 329 9.99 3.96 3.20
C ALA A 329 8.84 2.96 2.95
N VAL A 330 8.61 2.58 1.69
CA VAL A 330 7.59 1.59 1.30
C VAL A 330 7.86 0.24 1.96
N THR A 331 9.11 -0.23 1.94
CA THR A 331 9.49 -1.52 2.54
C THR A 331 9.25 -1.53 4.05
N LEU A 332 9.67 -0.47 4.75
CA LEU A 332 9.44 -0.33 6.19
C LEU A 332 7.96 -0.22 6.51
N TYR A 333 7.21 0.58 5.73
CA TYR A 333 5.78 0.75 5.92
C TYR A 333 5.03 -0.59 5.75
N GLN A 334 5.32 -1.35 4.71
CA GLN A 334 4.71 -2.66 4.48
C GLN A 334 5.08 -3.68 5.59
N LYS A 335 6.36 -3.72 6.01
CA LYS A 335 6.86 -4.69 6.99
C LYS A 335 6.34 -4.42 8.40
N PHE A 336 6.19 -3.14 8.78
CA PHE A 336 5.81 -2.72 10.12
C PHE A 336 4.44 -2.02 10.15
N TYR A 337 3.59 -2.30 9.15
CA TYR A 337 2.27 -1.71 9.08
C TYR A 337 1.45 -2.03 10.33
N SER A 338 0.80 -1.01 10.86
CA SER A 338 -0.19 -1.13 11.93
C SER A 338 -1.29 -0.11 11.70
N ILE A 339 -2.54 -0.54 11.80
CA ILE A 339 -3.72 0.34 11.70
C ILE A 339 -3.85 1.21 12.95
N GLU A 340 -3.47 0.68 14.11
CA GLU A 340 -3.68 1.35 15.40
C GLU A 340 -2.68 2.47 15.63
N GLU A 341 -1.38 2.19 15.42
CA GLU A 341 -0.31 3.16 15.72
C GLU A 341 0.82 3.10 14.68
N PRO A 342 1.39 4.25 14.30
CA PRO A 342 2.59 4.29 13.46
C PRO A 342 3.74 3.55 14.15
N GLN A 343 4.43 2.71 13.36
CA GLN A 343 5.59 1.94 13.83
C GLN A 343 6.91 2.46 13.24
N VAL A 344 6.83 3.25 12.18
CA VAL A 344 7.98 3.83 11.45
C VAL A 344 7.94 5.34 11.63
N PHE A 345 9.07 5.91 11.99
CA PHE A 345 9.25 7.34 12.24
C PHE A 345 10.52 7.83 11.54
N TYR A 346 10.65 9.15 11.34
CA TYR A 346 11.93 9.80 11.17
C TYR A 346 12.31 10.53 12.46
N TYR A 347 13.59 10.85 12.63
CA TYR A 347 14.06 11.65 13.76
C TYR A 347 14.63 12.96 13.22
N ASN A 348 14.14 14.08 13.72
CA ASN A 348 14.67 15.40 13.38
C ASN A 348 14.51 16.33 14.60
N LYS A 349 15.64 16.64 15.26
CA LYS A 349 15.74 17.62 16.35
C LYS A 349 16.96 18.50 16.15
N ASN A 350 18.16 18.00 16.44
CA ASN A 350 19.45 18.69 16.24
C ASN A 350 20.23 18.09 15.05
N PHE A 351 19.82 16.93 14.60
CA PHE A 351 20.30 16.19 13.44
C PHE A 351 19.15 15.34 12.92
N GLU A 352 19.31 14.78 11.74
CA GLU A 352 18.28 13.96 11.11
C GLU A 352 18.71 12.50 11.01
N VAL A 353 17.76 11.58 11.29
CA VAL A 353 17.84 10.16 10.91
C VAL A 353 16.62 9.86 10.06
N ASP A 354 16.84 9.31 8.88
CA ASP A 354 15.79 9.15 7.87
C ASP A 354 14.67 8.25 8.34
N PHE A 355 15.00 7.13 8.99
CA PHE A 355 13.99 6.22 9.54
C PHE A 355 14.41 5.67 10.88
N CYS A 356 13.43 5.57 11.78
CA CYS A 356 13.52 4.93 13.08
C CYS A 356 12.37 3.94 13.24
N VAL A 357 12.67 2.72 13.67
CA VAL A 357 11.68 1.69 14.00
C VAL A 357 11.88 1.32 15.47
N PRO A 358 11.18 1.97 16.41
CA PRO A 358 11.42 1.81 17.85
C PRO A 358 11.22 0.39 18.36
N LYS A 359 10.22 -0.32 17.82
CA LYS A 359 9.93 -1.71 18.20
C LYS A 359 11.09 -2.66 17.89
N GLU A 360 11.72 -2.46 16.72
CA GLU A 360 12.87 -3.26 16.26
C GLU A 360 14.21 -2.66 16.67
N LYS A 361 14.19 -1.48 17.30
CA LYS A 361 15.40 -0.74 17.69
C LYS A 361 16.36 -0.51 16.51
N LEU A 362 15.78 -0.07 15.38
CA LEU A 362 16.51 0.24 14.16
C LEU A 362 16.54 1.74 13.90
N ALA A 363 17.73 2.24 13.52
CA ALA A 363 17.97 3.59 13.02
C ALA A 363 18.63 3.46 11.64
N ILE A 364 18.02 4.07 10.61
CA ILE A 364 18.40 3.84 9.21
C ILE A 364 18.63 5.18 8.53
N GLN A 365 19.78 5.31 7.86
CA GLN A 365 20.09 6.36 6.91
C GLN A 365 20.06 5.81 5.48
N VAL A 366 19.73 6.66 4.52
CA VAL A 366 19.61 6.28 3.12
C VAL A 366 20.43 7.23 2.25
N THR A 367 21.37 6.68 1.49
CA THR A 367 22.19 7.46 0.57
C THR A 367 22.58 6.63 -0.66
N LEU A 368 22.71 7.26 -1.83
CA LEU A 368 23.11 6.54 -3.04
C LEU A 368 24.49 5.92 -2.90
N LYS A 369 25.47 6.68 -2.37
CA LYS A 369 26.87 6.27 -2.21
C LYS A 369 27.48 6.94 -1.00
N MET A 370 28.48 6.29 -0.44
CA MET A 370 29.32 6.82 0.64
C MET A 370 30.79 6.99 0.18
N ASP A 371 30.97 7.38 -1.08
CA ASP A 371 32.30 7.49 -1.73
C ASP A 371 33.04 8.79 -1.38
N THR A 372 32.34 9.81 -0.88
CA THR A 372 32.98 11.06 -0.41
C THR A 372 33.08 11.10 1.11
N ALA A 373 34.19 11.67 1.64
CA ALA A 373 34.37 11.85 3.07
C ALA A 373 33.22 12.65 3.71
N ALA A 374 32.71 13.67 3.02
CA ALA A 374 31.60 14.50 3.50
C ALA A 374 30.28 13.71 3.62
N THR A 375 29.93 12.88 2.63
CA THR A 375 28.73 12.03 2.70
C THR A 375 28.89 10.98 3.80
N PHE A 376 30.05 10.31 3.84
CA PHE A 376 30.36 9.32 4.86
C PHE A 376 30.20 9.92 6.28
N GLU A 377 30.82 11.08 6.54
CA GLU A 377 30.77 11.74 7.83
C GLU A 377 29.34 12.15 8.19
N ARG A 378 28.56 12.68 7.25
CA ARG A 378 27.17 13.08 7.46
C ARG A 378 26.30 11.90 7.92
N GLU A 379 26.31 10.80 7.17
CA GLU A 379 25.44 9.64 7.43
C GLU A 379 25.88 8.89 8.71
N VAL A 380 27.16 8.65 8.87
CA VAL A 380 27.68 7.94 10.03
C VAL A 380 27.56 8.79 11.31
N SER A 381 27.83 10.11 11.24
CA SER A 381 27.71 11.01 12.39
C SER A 381 26.28 11.15 12.89
N ALA A 382 25.30 11.15 11.99
CA ALA A 382 23.88 11.19 12.37
C ALA A 382 23.50 9.94 13.20
N LEU A 383 23.86 8.76 12.71
CA LEU A 383 23.63 7.50 13.42
C LEU A 383 24.42 7.42 14.72
N ASP A 384 25.69 7.84 14.71
CA ASP A 384 26.54 7.86 15.91
C ASP A 384 25.89 8.68 17.04
N LYS A 385 25.48 9.91 16.74
CA LYS A 385 24.77 10.79 17.69
C LYS A 385 23.46 10.18 18.19
N PHE A 386 22.73 9.51 17.31
CA PHE A 386 21.45 8.89 17.68
C PHE A 386 21.68 7.69 18.60
N ILE A 387 22.63 6.80 18.27
CA ILE A 387 22.94 5.61 19.05
C ILE A 387 23.58 5.98 20.39
N ALA A 388 24.41 7.03 20.45
CA ALA A 388 25.01 7.48 21.70
C ALA A 388 23.98 7.80 22.78
N VAL A 389 22.79 8.33 22.40
CA VAL A 389 21.68 8.59 23.33
C VAL A 389 20.64 7.46 23.37
N ASN A 390 20.72 6.51 22.46
CA ASN A 390 19.83 5.34 22.36
C ASN A 390 20.65 4.06 22.11
N PRO A 391 21.49 3.59 23.06
CA PRO A 391 22.47 2.52 22.84
C PRO A 391 21.88 1.17 22.43
N GLN A 392 20.56 0.99 22.59
CA GLN A 392 19.86 -0.23 22.21
C GLN A 392 19.55 -0.30 20.69
N TYR A 393 19.76 0.80 19.95
CA TYR A 393 19.48 0.81 18.51
C TYR A 393 20.67 0.33 17.69
N LYS A 394 20.35 -0.41 16.62
CA LYS A 394 21.30 -0.78 15.57
C LYS A 394 21.25 0.26 14.46
N GLY A 395 22.42 0.76 14.05
CA GLY A 395 22.56 1.69 12.93
C GLY A 395 22.77 0.95 11.60
N ILE A 396 22.00 1.35 10.60
CA ILE A 396 22.12 0.81 9.23
C ILE A 396 22.18 1.99 8.26
N VAL A 397 23.10 1.93 7.28
CA VAL A 397 23.08 2.80 6.11
C VAL A 397 22.67 1.96 4.91
N VAL A 398 21.54 2.29 4.29
CA VAL A 398 21.07 1.66 3.06
C VAL A 398 21.62 2.44 1.87
N THR A 399 22.35 1.77 1.00
CA THR A 399 22.96 2.36 -0.19
C THR A 399 22.44 1.69 -1.46
N LEU A 400 22.78 2.23 -2.62
CA LEU A 400 22.43 1.58 -3.88
C LEU A 400 23.17 0.24 -4.04
N ASP A 401 24.48 0.20 -3.77
CA ASP A 401 25.35 -0.94 -4.10
C ASP A 401 26.44 -1.28 -3.08
N GLU A 402 26.70 -0.43 -2.09
CA GLU A 402 27.82 -0.64 -1.17
C GLU A 402 27.46 -1.61 -0.05
N GLU A 403 28.41 -2.48 0.30
CA GLU A 403 28.30 -3.46 1.40
C GLU A 403 29.58 -3.46 2.23
N ARG A 404 29.50 -3.04 3.48
CA ARG A 404 30.60 -3.04 4.45
C ARG A 404 30.10 -2.77 5.86
N THR A 405 30.91 -3.03 6.87
CA THR A 405 30.70 -2.53 8.22
C THR A 405 31.68 -1.41 8.49
N VAL A 406 31.21 -0.32 9.08
CA VAL A 406 32.06 0.83 9.43
C VAL A 406 31.93 1.11 10.91
N LYS A 407 33.01 1.61 11.53
CA LYS A 407 32.98 2.08 12.91
C LYS A 407 32.70 3.57 12.96
N SER A 408 31.75 3.97 13.81
CA SER A 408 31.50 5.37 14.11
C SER A 408 32.59 5.96 15.00
N ALA A 409 32.59 7.28 15.19
CA ALA A 409 33.53 7.97 16.06
C ALA A 409 33.42 7.52 17.53
N SER A 410 32.23 7.16 17.99
CA SER A 410 32.01 6.60 19.33
C SER A 410 32.25 5.09 19.43
N GLY A 411 32.69 4.45 18.35
CA GLY A 411 33.05 3.03 18.29
C GLY A 411 31.92 2.06 18.01
N PHE A 412 30.71 2.55 17.67
CA PHE A 412 29.60 1.69 17.27
C PHE A 412 29.80 1.09 15.89
N ASP A 413 29.41 -0.16 15.72
CA ASP A 413 29.38 -0.81 14.40
C ASP A 413 28.10 -0.38 13.66
N ILE A 414 28.29 0.22 12.47
CA ILE A 414 27.22 0.61 11.56
C ILE A 414 27.32 -0.26 10.31
N GLU A 415 26.23 -0.91 9.98
CA GLU A 415 26.13 -1.79 8.82
C GLU A 415 25.75 -0.98 7.58
N VAL A 416 26.54 -1.10 6.51
CA VAL A 416 26.23 -0.52 5.19
C VAL A 416 25.77 -1.65 4.29
N VAL A 417 24.53 -1.56 3.79
CA VAL A 417 23.88 -2.66 3.05
C VAL A 417 23.30 -2.13 1.74
N PRO A 418 23.52 -2.82 0.61
CA PRO A 418 22.86 -2.44 -0.65
C PRO A 418 21.38 -2.73 -0.61
N ILE A 419 20.58 -1.79 -1.16
CA ILE A 419 19.11 -1.82 -1.13
C ILE A 419 18.52 -3.13 -1.65
N TRP A 420 19.05 -3.66 -2.77
CA TRP A 420 18.52 -4.89 -3.37
C TRP A 420 18.68 -6.13 -2.46
N LYS A 421 19.63 -6.11 -1.53
CA LYS A 421 19.82 -7.14 -0.50
C LYS A 421 18.97 -6.84 0.74
N TRP A 422 18.92 -5.58 1.16
CA TRP A 422 18.21 -5.14 2.34
C TRP A 422 16.70 -5.39 2.26
N VAL A 423 16.07 -5.15 1.11
CA VAL A 423 14.62 -5.39 0.91
C VAL A 423 14.22 -6.88 0.95
N LEU A 424 15.19 -7.79 0.98
CA LEU A 424 14.96 -9.24 1.09
C LEU A 424 15.22 -9.80 2.51
N GLN A 425 15.64 -8.94 3.46
CA GLN A 425 15.84 -9.29 4.87
C GLN A 425 14.53 -9.08 5.64
#